data_2bb0f380d86523b0830ae813084608bf
#
_entry.id   2bb0f380d86523b0830ae813084608bf
#
_cell.length_a   1.000
_cell.length_b   1.000
_cell.length_c   1.000
_cell.angle_alpha   90.00
_cell.angle_beta   90.00
_cell.angle_gamma   90.00
#
_symmetry.space_group_name_H-M   'P 1'
#
loop_
_entity.id
_entity.type
_entity.pdbx_description
1 polymer ?
#
loop_
_entity_poly.entity_id
_entity_poly.type
_entity_poly.pdbx_seq_one_letter_code
_entity_poly.pdbx_strand_id
1 'polypeptide(L)'
;MSTVMSTTASNEKKASEKGATMRTTVAWIIHNIVWIWLVALIVGFGVFNQFFLTMMNMQNITVQATVLGMLGLAVALPLLVAEIDLSIPANLGFSSAIGAIAYSDWGLPWLPAMFIGVAVATAIGFFNGLCITKLRMVSLIQTLSMMIILQGALLALTQGKTLTNLSDGYVWIGQATTIGGWPLMPLILIVALCLIGVLLNMTVLGRSIYAVGGNPLASNSAGIRVDRVKIITYTIAGFIAGIGGFLLASWQMAITSNQGSSYLLYAIAAPIIGGVSVFGGRGNVIGILGGVLLLTVIQVGLAIVNVPSFYVGMIGGVMIFIAVAIDAIRVRYFA
;
A
#
# COMPACT_ATOMS: atom_id res chain seq x y z
N MET A 1 26.11 -12.13 -58.50
CA MET A 1 26.64 -12.14 -57.15
C MET A 1 26.13 -10.95 -56.30
N SER A 2 25.85 -9.79 -56.86
CA SER A 2 25.33 -8.60 -56.15
C SER A 2 23.90 -8.72 -55.60
N THR A 3 23.02 -9.44 -56.29
CA THR A 3 21.59 -9.56 -55.92
C THR A 3 21.34 -10.44 -54.68
N VAL A 4 22.22 -11.44 -54.45
CA VAL A 4 22.11 -12.34 -53.27
C VAL A 4 22.60 -11.62 -52.00
N MET A 5 23.60 -10.75 -52.11
CA MET A 5 24.07 -9.95 -50.96
C MET A 5 23.05 -8.89 -50.47
N SER A 6 22.29 -8.30 -51.40
CA SER A 6 21.27 -7.29 -51.03
C SER A 6 20.06 -7.91 -50.34
N THR A 7 19.68 -9.15 -50.69
CA THR A 7 18.55 -9.86 -50.04
C THR A 7 18.90 -10.37 -48.64
N THR A 8 20.12 -10.80 -48.37
CA THR A 8 20.57 -11.20 -47.01
C THR A 8 20.65 -10.01 -46.09
N ALA A 9 21.21 -8.88 -46.51
CA ALA A 9 21.27 -7.66 -45.70
C ALA A 9 19.87 -7.07 -45.35
N SER A 10 18.92 -7.18 -46.32
CA SER A 10 17.52 -6.77 -46.07
C SER A 10 16.80 -7.68 -45.08
N ASN A 11 17.06 -8.99 -45.13
CA ASN A 11 16.45 -9.95 -44.18
C ASN A 11 17.07 -9.84 -42.78
N GLU A 12 18.36 -9.61 -42.66
CA GLU A 12 19.00 -9.35 -41.34
C GLU A 12 18.50 -8.06 -40.71
N LYS A 13 18.31 -6.99 -41.49
CA LYS A 13 17.74 -5.73 -40.98
C LYS A 13 16.31 -5.89 -40.53
N LYS A 14 15.47 -6.62 -41.27
CA LYS A 14 14.09 -6.94 -40.85
C LYS A 14 14.03 -7.84 -39.62
N ALA A 15 14.93 -8.79 -39.47
CA ALA A 15 15.02 -9.64 -38.28
C ALA A 15 15.47 -8.83 -37.04
N SER A 16 16.44 -7.90 -37.21
CA SER A 16 16.88 -6.98 -36.16
C SER A 16 15.76 -6.02 -35.72
N GLU A 17 15.03 -5.43 -36.68
CA GLU A 17 13.91 -4.54 -36.44
C GLU A 17 12.74 -5.27 -35.73
N LYS A 18 12.42 -6.50 -36.14
CA LYS A 18 11.43 -7.35 -35.48
C LYS A 18 11.87 -7.72 -34.06
N GLY A 19 13.13 -8.03 -33.83
CA GLY A 19 13.68 -8.31 -32.52
C GLY A 19 13.65 -7.10 -31.58
N ALA A 20 13.96 -5.90 -32.10
CA ALA A 20 13.85 -4.65 -31.35
C ALA A 20 12.40 -4.32 -31.01
N THR A 21 11.46 -4.45 -31.96
CA THR A 21 10.04 -4.22 -31.73
C THR A 21 9.46 -5.21 -30.73
N MET A 22 9.85 -6.50 -30.80
CA MET A 22 9.39 -7.50 -29.84
C MET A 22 9.89 -7.22 -28.41
N ARG A 23 11.14 -6.77 -28.26
CA ARG A 23 11.71 -6.39 -26.96
C ARG A 23 10.99 -5.16 -26.36
N THR A 24 10.69 -4.15 -27.17
CA THR A 24 9.95 -2.96 -26.72
C THR A 24 8.51 -3.30 -26.32
N THR A 25 7.83 -4.16 -27.09
CA THR A 25 6.46 -4.61 -26.78
C THR A 25 6.43 -5.43 -25.48
N VAL A 26 7.35 -6.35 -25.29
CA VAL A 26 7.46 -7.16 -24.06
C VAL A 26 7.77 -6.27 -22.85
N ALA A 27 8.69 -5.32 -22.99
CA ALA A 27 9.00 -4.36 -21.93
C ALA A 27 7.78 -3.50 -21.55
N TRP A 28 6.99 -3.06 -22.54
CA TRP A 28 5.76 -2.29 -22.31
C TRP A 28 4.70 -3.13 -21.59
N ILE A 29 4.48 -4.39 -22.01
CA ILE A 29 3.54 -5.31 -21.35
C ILE A 29 3.95 -5.54 -19.89
N ILE A 30 5.23 -5.81 -19.64
CA ILE A 30 5.75 -6.03 -18.27
C ILE A 30 5.56 -4.77 -17.42
N HIS A 31 5.76 -3.58 -17.99
CA HIS A 31 5.56 -2.33 -17.26
C HIS A 31 4.10 -2.07 -16.90
N ASN A 32 3.18 -2.46 -17.77
CA ASN A 32 1.74 -2.21 -17.61
C ASN A 32 0.93 -3.44 -17.15
N ILE A 33 1.60 -4.53 -16.76
CA ILE A 33 0.94 -5.82 -16.48
C ILE A 33 -0.15 -5.71 -15.40
N VAL A 34 0.07 -4.90 -14.39
CA VAL A 34 -0.89 -4.66 -13.30
C VAL A 34 -2.18 -4.04 -13.83
N TRP A 35 -2.06 -3.05 -14.71
CA TRP A 35 -3.21 -2.37 -15.31
C TRP A 35 -3.96 -3.27 -16.30
N ILE A 36 -3.23 -4.10 -17.06
CA ILE A 36 -3.83 -5.09 -17.97
C ILE A 36 -4.64 -6.11 -17.16
N TRP A 37 -4.08 -6.64 -16.08
CA TRP A 37 -4.78 -7.56 -15.19
C TRP A 37 -5.98 -6.91 -14.50
N LEU A 38 -5.85 -5.66 -14.06
CA LEU A 38 -6.95 -4.91 -13.45
C LEU A 38 -8.14 -4.80 -14.41
N VAL A 39 -7.89 -4.39 -15.66
CA VAL A 39 -8.94 -4.29 -16.68
C VAL A 39 -9.54 -5.66 -16.98
N ALA A 40 -8.72 -6.69 -17.15
CA ALA A 40 -9.19 -8.05 -17.40
C ALA A 40 -10.09 -8.58 -16.27
N LEU A 41 -9.76 -8.31 -15.01
CA LEU A 41 -10.58 -8.70 -13.86
C LEU A 41 -11.88 -7.91 -13.76
N ILE A 42 -11.84 -6.59 -14.01
CA ILE A 42 -13.06 -5.76 -14.03
C ILE A 42 -14.03 -6.27 -15.09
N VAL A 43 -13.53 -6.56 -16.31
CA VAL A 43 -14.34 -7.12 -17.39
C VAL A 43 -14.82 -8.52 -17.02
N GLY A 44 -13.94 -9.38 -16.51
CA GLY A 44 -14.26 -10.74 -16.10
C GLY A 44 -15.40 -10.76 -15.07
N PHE A 45 -15.22 -10.10 -13.92
CA PHE A 45 -16.26 -10.06 -12.89
C PHE A 45 -17.53 -9.38 -13.38
N GLY A 46 -17.43 -8.35 -14.24
CA GLY A 46 -18.57 -7.67 -14.83
C GLY A 46 -19.42 -8.56 -15.75
N VAL A 47 -18.79 -9.48 -16.47
CA VAL A 47 -19.47 -10.48 -17.31
C VAL A 47 -20.09 -11.59 -16.45
N PHE A 48 -19.39 -12.05 -15.41
CA PHE A 48 -19.84 -13.12 -14.54
C PHE A 48 -20.96 -12.71 -13.59
N ASN A 49 -21.02 -11.43 -13.16
CA ASN A 49 -22.00 -10.98 -12.19
C ASN A 49 -22.50 -9.58 -12.52
N GLN A 50 -23.79 -9.45 -12.79
CA GLN A 50 -24.47 -8.18 -13.14
C GLN A 50 -24.38 -7.11 -12.04
N PHE A 51 -24.18 -7.50 -10.78
CA PHE A 51 -24.05 -6.57 -9.66
C PHE A 51 -22.64 -5.98 -9.53
N PHE A 52 -21.65 -6.57 -10.22
CA PHE A 52 -20.26 -6.12 -10.08
C PHE A 52 -20.04 -4.70 -10.60
N LEU A 53 -20.62 -4.34 -11.75
CA LEU A 53 -20.49 -3.00 -12.36
C LEU A 53 -21.55 -2.00 -11.88
N THR A 54 -22.34 -2.31 -10.85
CA THR A 54 -23.29 -1.35 -10.30
C THR A 54 -22.57 -0.19 -9.63
N MET A 55 -23.21 0.98 -9.65
CA MET A 55 -22.68 2.21 -9.01
C MET A 55 -22.34 1.99 -7.55
N MET A 56 -23.22 1.31 -6.81
CA MET A 56 -23.03 1.00 -5.39
C MET A 56 -21.78 0.14 -5.16
N ASN A 57 -21.55 -0.86 -6.01
CA ASN A 57 -20.35 -1.69 -5.88
C ASN A 57 -19.08 -0.95 -6.29
N MET A 58 -19.12 -0.09 -7.31
CA MET A 58 -17.97 0.75 -7.67
C MET A 58 -17.59 1.70 -6.53
N GLN A 59 -18.58 2.29 -5.85
CA GLN A 59 -18.36 3.10 -4.65
C GLN A 59 -17.71 2.26 -3.54
N ASN A 60 -18.23 1.05 -3.29
CA ASN A 60 -17.68 0.13 -2.30
C ASN A 60 -16.22 -0.24 -2.59
N ILE A 61 -15.88 -0.56 -3.85
CA ILE A 61 -14.51 -0.83 -4.29
C ILE A 61 -13.61 0.38 -3.97
N THR A 62 -14.04 1.60 -4.29
CA THR A 62 -13.21 2.79 -4.06
C THR A 62 -13.01 3.10 -2.58
N VAL A 63 -14.00 2.83 -1.73
CA VAL A 63 -13.88 2.98 -0.27
C VAL A 63 -12.91 1.95 0.32
N GLN A 64 -13.05 0.68 -0.05
CA GLN A 64 -12.12 -0.37 0.39
C GLN A 64 -10.69 -0.13 -0.12
N ALA A 65 -10.56 0.33 -1.39
CA ALA A 65 -9.29 0.75 -1.96
C ALA A 65 -8.66 1.92 -1.20
N THR A 66 -9.45 2.78 -0.56
CA THR A 66 -8.90 3.88 0.25
C THR A 66 -8.12 3.36 1.44
N VAL A 67 -8.68 2.44 2.22
CA VAL A 67 -8.01 1.87 3.40
C VAL A 67 -6.77 1.10 2.99
N LEU A 68 -6.89 0.19 2.01
CA LEU A 68 -5.76 -0.58 1.51
C LEU A 68 -4.70 0.33 0.85
N GLY A 69 -5.13 1.41 0.20
CA GLY A 69 -4.25 2.40 -0.42
C GLY A 69 -3.43 3.19 0.59
N MET A 70 -4.04 3.62 1.69
CA MET A 70 -3.33 4.26 2.79
C MET A 70 -2.28 3.32 3.39
N LEU A 71 -2.65 2.06 3.66
CA LEU A 71 -1.72 1.03 4.13
C LEU A 71 -0.61 0.73 3.11
N GLY A 72 -0.96 0.58 1.84
CA GLY A 72 -0.01 0.35 0.75
C GLY A 72 1.01 1.48 0.62
N LEU A 73 0.57 2.75 0.72
CA LEU A 73 1.47 3.90 0.76
C LEU A 73 2.38 3.88 1.99
N ALA A 74 1.82 3.58 3.17
CA ALA A 74 2.58 3.51 4.41
C ALA A 74 3.66 2.43 4.35
N VAL A 75 3.33 1.23 3.85
CA VAL A 75 4.28 0.10 3.69
C VAL A 75 5.30 0.36 2.58
N ALA A 76 4.92 1.04 1.50
CA ALA A 76 5.82 1.34 0.40
C ALA A 76 7.01 2.21 0.83
N LEU A 77 6.83 3.13 1.76
CA LEU A 77 7.89 4.05 2.20
C LEU A 77 9.08 3.32 2.83
N PRO A 78 8.94 2.45 3.84
CA PRO A 78 10.03 1.62 4.33
C PRO A 78 10.63 0.72 3.25
N LEU A 79 9.82 0.10 2.38
CA LEU A 79 10.32 -0.72 1.27
C LEU A 79 11.25 0.07 0.35
N LEU A 80 10.93 1.35 0.05
CA LEU A 80 11.77 2.19 -0.79
C LEU A 80 13.17 2.43 -0.20
N VAL A 81 13.36 2.38 1.11
CA VAL A 81 14.67 2.45 1.78
C VAL A 81 15.27 1.07 2.11
N ALA A 82 14.81 0.02 1.43
CA ALA A 82 15.23 -1.39 1.62
C ALA A 82 14.97 -1.93 3.04
N GLU A 83 13.91 -1.46 3.69
CA GLU A 83 13.47 -1.93 5.02
C GLU A 83 12.04 -2.47 4.93
N ILE A 84 11.69 -3.42 5.82
CA ILE A 84 10.35 -3.99 5.90
C ILE A 84 9.70 -3.55 7.23
N ASP A 85 8.49 -3.01 7.16
CA ASP A 85 7.70 -2.67 8.35
C ASP A 85 6.41 -3.50 8.40
N LEU A 86 6.41 -4.53 9.24
CA LEU A 86 5.25 -5.39 9.49
C LEU A 86 4.27 -4.77 10.52
N SER A 87 4.69 -3.74 11.24
CA SER A 87 3.89 -3.16 12.31
C SER A 87 2.78 -2.22 11.81
N ILE A 88 2.86 -1.75 10.55
CA ILE A 88 1.96 -0.73 9.99
C ILE A 88 0.47 -1.08 10.14
N PRO A 89 -0.02 -2.29 9.80
CA PRO A 89 -1.43 -2.64 9.98
C PRO A 89 -1.85 -2.73 11.46
N ALA A 90 -0.96 -3.19 12.34
CA ALA A 90 -1.22 -3.22 13.77
C ALA A 90 -1.20 -1.80 14.36
N ASN A 91 -0.31 -0.93 13.88
CA ASN A 91 -0.26 0.49 14.23
C ASN A 91 -1.56 1.21 13.83
N LEU A 92 -2.05 0.95 12.62
CA LEU A 92 -3.37 1.42 12.17
C LEU A 92 -4.48 1.01 13.16
N GLY A 93 -4.54 -0.26 13.54
CA GLY A 93 -5.57 -0.78 14.45
C GLY A 93 -5.48 -0.17 15.86
N PHE A 94 -4.30 -0.19 16.45
CA PHE A 94 -4.06 0.34 17.79
C PHE A 94 -4.31 1.85 17.87
N SER A 95 -3.79 2.62 16.94
CA SER A 95 -3.95 4.07 16.92
C SER A 95 -5.38 4.51 16.68
N SER A 96 -6.13 3.76 15.85
CA SER A 96 -7.56 4.00 15.67
C SER A 96 -8.36 3.78 16.95
N ALA A 97 -8.00 2.75 17.74
CA ALA A 97 -8.63 2.50 19.03
C ALA A 97 -8.35 3.62 20.05
N ILE A 98 -7.11 4.13 20.11
CA ILE A 98 -6.78 5.28 20.96
C ILE A 98 -7.61 6.52 20.57
N GLY A 99 -7.71 6.81 19.26
CA GLY A 99 -8.54 7.91 18.79
C GLY A 99 -10.02 7.72 19.12
N ALA A 100 -10.54 6.51 18.97
CA ALA A 100 -11.92 6.20 19.32
C ALA A 100 -12.21 6.32 20.82
N ILE A 101 -11.32 5.84 21.68
CA ILE A 101 -11.43 5.99 23.16
C ILE A 101 -11.35 7.48 23.52
N ALA A 102 -10.46 8.24 22.90
CA ALA A 102 -10.39 9.69 23.13
C ALA A 102 -11.71 10.39 22.79
N TYR A 103 -12.42 9.91 21.79
CA TYR A 103 -13.72 10.40 21.40
C TYR A 103 -14.83 9.91 22.36
N SER A 104 -14.95 8.58 22.56
CA SER A 104 -16.08 7.97 23.27
C SER A 104 -15.98 8.14 24.79
N ASP A 105 -14.80 7.94 25.37
CA ASP A 105 -14.62 7.84 26.82
C ASP A 105 -14.11 9.13 27.44
N TRP A 106 -13.23 9.87 26.71
CA TRP A 106 -12.74 11.17 27.20
C TRP A 106 -13.63 12.35 26.77
N GLY A 107 -14.64 12.10 25.91
CA GLY A 107 -15.60 13.10 25.44
C GLY A 107 -14.99 14.18 24.55
N LEU A 108 -13.85 13.91 23.90
CA LEU A 108 -13.22 14.88 23.02
C LEU A 108 -14.00 15.00 21.68
N PRO A 109 -14.05 16.18 21.06
CA PRO A 109 -14.56 16.32 19.69
C PRO A 109 -13.80 15.40 18.73
N TRP A 110 -14.45 14.99 17.63
CA TRP A 110 -13.90 14.02 16.68
C TRP A 110 -12.54 14.44 16.10
N LEU A 111 -12.34 15.73 15.84
CA LEU A 111 -11.09 16.23 15.24
C LEU A 111 -9.88 16.11 16.16
N PRO A 112 -9.90 16.60 17.43
CA PRO A 112 -8.85 16.32 18.43
C PRO A 112 -8.62 14.82 18.64
N ALA A 113 -9.69 14.02 18.71
CA ALA A 113 -9.59 12.57 18.90
C ALA A 113 -8.86 11.89 17.74
N MET A 114 -9.17 12.27 16.49
CA MET A 114 -8.43 11.85 15.31
C MET A 114 -6.94 12.23 15.39
N PHE A 115 -6.64 13.48 15.76
CA PHE A 115 -5.25 13.92 15.88
C PHE A 115 -4.46 13.15 16.93
N ILE A 116 -5.08 12.76 18.06
CA ILE A 116 -4.45 11.90 19.06
C ILE A 116 -4.10 10.53 18.47
N GLY A 117 -5.04 9.88 17.79
CA GLY A 117 -4.77 8.61 17.12
C GLY A 117 -3.63 8.72 16.09
N VAL A 118 -3.68 9.73 15.23
CA VAL A 118 -2.63 9.98 14.21
C VAL A 118 -1.28 10.30 14.87
N ALA A 119 -1.25 11.06 15.96
CA ALA A 119 -0.04 11.38 16.71
C ALA A 119 0.59 10.11 17.32
N VAL A 120 -0.23 9.23 17.91
CA VAL A 120 0.22 7.93 18.45
C VAL A 120 0.81 7.07 17.32
N ALA A 121 0.14 6.96 16.18
CA ALA A 121 0.64 6.20 15.04
C ALA A 121 1.97 6.75 14.52
N THR A 122 2.09 8.08 14.45
CA THR A 122 3.31 8.77 14.02
C THR A 122 4.45 8.53 15.01
N ALA A 123 4.17 8.59 16.32
CA ALA A 123 5.15 8.32 17.38
C ALA A 123 5.65 6.87 17.33
N ILE A 124 4.78 5.90 17.04
CA ILE A 124 5.16 4.49 16.87
C ILE A 124 6.09 4.34 15.64
N GLY A 125 5.76 4.96 14.52
CA GLY A 125 6.62 4.96 13.34
C GLY A 125 7.98 5.60 13.62
N PHE A 126 8.01 6.76 14.29
CA PHE A 126 9.24 7.40 14.74
C PHE A 126 10.07 6.51 15.66
N PHE A 127 9.45 5.85 16.62
CA PHE A 127 10.11 4.91 17.53
C PHE A 127 10.73 3.72 16.79
N ASN A 128 10.01 3.12 15.84
CA ASN A 128 10.56 2.05 14.99
C ASN A 128 11.79 2.55 14.22
N GLY A 129 11.69 3.73 13.60
CA GLY A 129 12.81 4.36 12.90
C GLY A 129 14.03 4.59 13.80
N LEU A 130 13.82 5.03 15.06
CA LEU A 130 14.89 5.18 16.04
C LEU A 130 15.53 3.85 16.43
N CYS A 131 14.74 2.83 16.73
CA CYS A 131 15.27 1.51 17.12
C CYS A 131 16.12 0.91 15.99
N ILE A 132 15.63 0.97 14.76
CA ILE A 132 16.34 0.41 13.60
C ILE A 132 17.67 1.16 13.36
N THR A 133 17.66 2.51 13.46
CA THR A 133 18.84 3.30 13.11
C THR A 133 19.82 3.46 14.27
N LYS A 134 19.35 3.78 15.47
CA LYS A 134 20.21 4.09 16.62
C LYS A 134 20.62 2.85 17.40
N LEU A 135 19.70 1.89 17.56
CA LEU A 135 20.03 0.60 18.22
C LEU A 135 20.53 -0.45 17.22
N ARG A 136 20.55 -0.11 15.91
CA ARG A 136 21.01 -1.03 14.83
C ARG A 136 20.21 -2.33 14.78
N MET A 137 18.94 -2.30 15.15
CA MET A 137 18.07 -3.46 15.10
C MET A 137 17.70 -3.80 13.65
N VAL A 138 17.57 -5.09 13.35
CA VAL A 138 17.07 -5.54 12.04
C VAL A 138 15.59 -5.13 11.93
N SER A 139 15.22 -4.44 10.84
CA SER A 139 13.88 -3.87 10.67
C SER A 139 12.78 -4.91 10.79
N LEU A 140 12.96 -6.08 10.17
CA LEU A 140 11.99 -7.18 10.22
C LEU A 140 11.70 -7.62 11.66
N ILE A 141 12.75 -7.79 12.50
CA ILE A 141 12.61 -8.25 13.89
C ILE A 141 11.98 -7.15 14.76
N GLN A 142 12.45 -5.89 14.61
CA GLN A 142 11.90 -4.76 15.33
C GLN A 142 10.41 -4.56 15.04
N THR A 143 10.04 -4.53 13.77
CA THR A 143 8.65 -4.25 13.38
C THR A 143 7.72 -5.43 13.63
N LEU A 144 8.22 -6.68 13.55
CA LEU A 144 7.47 -7.86 13.99
C LEU A 144 7.18 -7.81 15.51
N SER A 145 8.20 -7.46 16.31
CA SER A 145 8.02 -7.30 17.77
C SER A 145 7.01 -6.19 18.07
N MET A 146 7.13 -5.04 17.40
CA MET A 146 6.18 -3.94 17.53
C MET A 146 4.76 -4.36 17.12
N MET A 147 4.60 -5.11 16.04
CA MET A 147 3.31 -5.64 15.60
C MET A 147 2.64 -6.45 16.71
N ILE A 148 3.38 -7.38 17.33
CA ILE A 148 2.86 -8.23 18.41
C ILE A 148 2.49 -7.39 19.64
N ILE A 149 3.34 -6.41 20.01
CA ILE A 149 3.06 -5.48 21.11
C ILE A 149 1.75 -4.71 20.84
N LEU A 150 1.59 -4.15 19.65
CA LEU A 150 0.42 -3.34 19.32
C LEU A 150 -0.86 -4.17 19.22
N GLN A 151 -0.78 -5.40 18.70
CA GLN A 151 -1.92 -6.33 18.69
C GLN A 151 -2.34 -6.71 20.13
N GLY A 152 -1.37 -7.03 21.00
CA GLY A 152 -1.63 -7.31 22.39
C GLY A 152 -2.21 -6.10 23.14
N ALA A 153 -1.67 -4.90 22.89
CA ALA A 153 -2.17 -3.65 23.47
C ALA A 153 -3.59 -3.32 22.98
N LEU A 154 -3.89 -3.51 21.70
CA LEU A 154 -5.24 -3.35 21.15
C LEU A 154 -6.23 -4.31 21.82
N LEU A 155 -5.86 -5.59 21.95
CA LEU A 155 -6.68 -6.59 22.61
C LEU A 155 -6.93 -6.24 24.09
N ALA A 156 -5.90 -5.76 24.79
CA ALA A 156 -6.02 -5.32 26.19
C ALA A 156 -6.93 -4.09 26.34
N LEU A 157 -6.78 -3.08 25.46
CA LEU A 157 -7.63 -1.88 25.47
C LEU A 157 -9.10 -2.21 25.19
N THR A 158 -9.36 -3.07 24.24
CA THR A 158 -10.73 -3.45 23.86
C THR A 158 -11.32 -4.54 24.75
N GLN A 159 -10.50 -5.22 25.57
CA GLN A 159 -10.89 -6.41 26.34
C GLN A 159 -11.55 -7.50 25.46
N GLY A 160 -11.09 -7.63 24.22
CA GLY A 160 -11.64 -8.55 23.23
C GLY A 160 -13.00 -8.15 22.64
N LYS A 161 -13.54 -6.99 23.04
CA LYS A 161 -14.84 -6.50 22.56
C LYS A 161 -14.67 -5.57 21.37
N THR A 162 -15.73 -5.41 20.59
CA THR A 162 -15.80 -4.40 19.54
C THR A 162 -16.27 -3.07 20.15
N LEU A 163 -15.52 -2.00 19.91
CA LEU A 163 -15.92 -0.64 20.30
C LEU A 163 -16.89 -0.10 19.25
N THR A 164 -18.15 0.15 19.64
CA THR A 164 -19.23 0.59 18.74
C THR A 164 -19.80 1.96 19.08
N ASN A 165 -19.33 2.60 20.17
CA ASN A 165 -19.85 3.88 20.65
C ASN A 165 -19.30 5.08 19.87
N LEU A 166 -19.21 4.95 18.53
CA LEU A 166 -18.78 6.00 17.64
C LEU A 166 -20.02 6.70 17.05
N SER A 167 -20.31 7.90 17.53
CA SER A 167 -21.45 8.68 17.02
C SER A 167 -21.12 9.44 15.74
N ASP A 168 -22.14 10.08 15.17
CA ASP A 168 -22.13 10.74 13.86
C ASP A 168 -20.92 11.66 13.61
N GLY A 169 -20.43 12.36 14.64
CA GLY A 169 -19.26 13.22 14.51
C GLY A 169 -17.99 12.48 14.13
N TYR A 170 -17.72 11.30 14.72
CA TYR A 170 -16.51 10.51 14.43
C TYR A 170 -16.63 9.73 13.11
N VAL A 171 -17.82 9.26 12.78
CA VAL A 171 -18.06 8.45 11.58
C VAL A 171 -18.35 9.28 10.34
N TRP A 172 -18.49 10.60 10.50
CA TRP A 172 -18.87 11.52 9.42
C TRP A 172 -18.04 11.34 8.15
N ILE A 173 -16.70 11.31 8.23
CA ILE A 173 -15.84 11.22 7.03
C ILE A 173 -16.03 9.89 6.30
N GLY A 174 -16.20 8.79 7.04
CA GLY A 174 -16.40 7.46 6.47
C GLY A 174 -17.75 7.29 5.78
N GLN A 175 -18.76 8.09 6.18
CA GLN A 175 -20.14 8.04 5.68
C GLN A 175 -20.46 9.19 4.72
N ALA A 176 -19.64 10.26 4.71
CA ALA A 176 -19.88 11.42 3.87
C ALA A 176 -19.77 11.11 2.38
N THR A 177 -20.63 11.76 1.62
CA THR A 177 -20.61 11.76 0.16
C THR A 177 -20.26 13.13 -0.38
N THR A 178 -19.59 13.16 -1.53
CA THR A 178 -19.32 14.37 -2.30
C THR A 178 -20.53 14.82 -3.11
N ILE A 179 -20.43 15.98 -3.76
CA ILE A 179 -21.39 16.42 -4.75
C ILE A 179 -21.44 15.36 -5.87
N GLY A 180 -22.63 14.79 -6.11
CA GLY A 180 -22.82 13.67 -7.04
C GLY A 180 -22.92 12.29 -6.40
N GLY A 181 -22.92 12.21 -5.05
CA GLY A 181 -23.19 10.97 -4.28
C GLY A 181 -22.02 10.00 -4.17
N TRP A 182 -20.80 10.39 -4.59
CA TRP A 182 -19.61 9.54 -4.37
C TRP A 182 -19.10 9.65 -2.94
N PRO A 183 -18.59 8.54 -2.34
CA PRO A 183 -17.95 8.58 -1.04
C PRO A 183 -16.78 9.58 -0.98
N LEU A 184 -16.61 10.23 0.18
CA LEU A 184 -15.52 11.20 0.38
C LEU A 184 -14.13 10.52 0.53
N MET A 185 -14.10 9.32 1.07
CA MET A 185 -12.86 8.60 1.37
C MET A 185 -11.88 8.46 0.18
N PRO A 186 -12.32 8.11 -1.05
CA PRO A 186 -11.42 8.02 -2.21
C PRO A 186 -10.72 9.33 -2.54
N LEU A 187 -11.35 10.48 -2.27
CA LEU A 187 -10.70 11.79 -2.46
C LEU A 187 -9.52 11.97 -1.51
N ILE A 188 -9.64 11.49 -0.26
CA ILE A 188 -8.55 11.54 0.72
C ILE A 188 -7.38 10.67 0.24
N LEU A 189 -7.65 9.49 -0.31
CA LEU A 189 -6.60 8.66 -0.91
C LEU A 189 -5.91 9.38 -2.08
N ILE A 190 -6.67 10.00 -2.97
CA ILE A 190 -6.09 10.75 -4.10
C ILE A 190 -5.18 11.87 -3.60
N VAL A 191 -5.62 12.63 -2.59
CA VAL A 191 -4.78 13.67 -1.96
C VAL A 191 -3.52 13.07 -1.37
N ALA A 192 -3.61 11.95 -0.63
CA ALA A 192 -2.44 11.26 -0.06
C ALA A 192 -1.48 10.78 -1.16
N LEU A 193 -1.98 10.19 -2.24
CA LEU A 193 -1.18 9.76 -3.41
C LEU A 193 -0.46 10.95 -4.05
N CYS A 194 -1.15 12.08 -4.23
CA CYS A 194 -0.55 13.30 -4.77
C CYS A 194 0.55 13.85 -3.86
N LEU A 195 0.29 13.95 -2.54
CA LEU A 195 1.26 14.46 -1.58
C LEU A 195 2.51 13.58 -1.51
N ILE A 196 2.34 12.25 -1.44
CA ILE A 196 3.47 11.32 -1.46
C ILE A 196 4.15 11.31 -2.83
N GLY A 197 3.40 11.44 -3.92
CA GLY A 197 3.95 11.58 -5.26
C GLY A 197 4.85 12.82 -5.40
N VAL A 198 4.41 13.97 -4.89
CA VAL A 198 5.22 15.20 -4.83
C VAL A 198 6.44 15.00 -3.93
N LEU A 199 6.25 14.42 -2.74
CA LEU A 199 7.35 14.13 -1.82
C LEU A 199 8.42 13.26 -2.48
N LEU A 200 8.05 12.19 -3.12
CA LEU A 200 8.99 11.23 -3.71
C LEU A 200 9.67 11.78 -4.97
N ASN A 201 8.94 12.48 -5.85
CA ASN A 201 9.48 12.88 -7.16
C ASN A 201 10.07 14.30 -7.19
N MET A 202 9.59 15.23 -6.33
CA MET A 202 9.94 16.64 -6.42
C MET A 202 10.81 17.15 -5.27
N THR A 203 10.98 16.37 -4.18
CA THR A 203 11.74 16.82 -3.01
C THR A 203 13.14 16.22 -2.89
N VAL A 204 14.00 16.87 -2.14
CA VAL A 204 15.33 16.34 -1.77
C VAL A 204 15.20 15.08 -0.93
N LEU A 205 14.18 15.01 -0.06
CA LEU A 205 13.91 13.82 0.76
C LEU A 205 13.56 12.62 -0.11
N GLY A 206 12.71 12.78 -1.12
CA GLY A 206 12.34 11.71 -2.05
C GLY A 206 13.56 11.16 -2.78
N ARG A 207 14.40 12.03 -3.34
CA ARG A 207 15.66 11.59 -3.97
C ARG A 207 16.57 10.85 -2.99
N SER A 208 16.64 11.29 -1.72
CA SER A 208 17.42 10.64 -0.68
C SER A 208 16.85 9.27 -0.31
N ILE A 209 15.51 9.09 -0.28
CA ILE A 209 14.83 7.81 -0.04
C ILE A 209 15.26 6.80 -1.12
N TYR A 210 15.16 7.15 -2.39
CA TYR A 210 15.57 6.27 -3.50
C TYR A 210 17.07 5.96 -3.48
N ALA A 211 17.91 6.95 -3.20
CA ALA A 211 19.36 6.78 -3.12
C ALA A 211 19.74 5.82 -1.98
N VAL A 212 19.19 6.03 -0.78
CA VAL A 212 19.42 5.16 0.40
C VAL A 212 18.96 3.74 0.14
N GLY A 213 17.79 3.56 -0.49
CA GLY A 213 17.31 2.22 -0.84
C GLY A 213 18.14 1.54 -1.92
N GLY A 214 18.70 2.29 -2.86
CA GLY A 214 19.55 1.73 -3.90
C GLY A 214 20.91 1.27 -3.39
N ASN A 215 21.59 2.10 -2.59
CA ASN A 215 22.85 1.75 -1.94
C ASN A 215 23.12 2.65 -0.73
N PRO A 216 22.86 2.17 0.51
CA PRO A 216 23.06 2.95 1.72
C PRO A 216 24.52 3.39 1.93
N LEU A 217 25.50 2.56 1.56
CA LEU A 217 26.92 2.85 1.73
C LEU A 217 27.37 3.99 0.79
N ALA A 218 27.03 3.89 -0.50
CA ALA A 218 27.30 4.94 -1.48
C ALA A 218 26.57 6.24 -1.12
N SER A 219 25.35 6.19 -0.64
CA SER A 219 24.57 7.34 -0.19
C SER A 219 25.25 8.06 0.99
N ASN A 220 25.75 7.30 1.95
CA ASN A 220 26.49 7.87 3.08
C ASN A 220 27.78 8.55 2.63
N SER A 221 28.52 7.94 1.70
CA SER A 221 29.73 8.51 1.10
C SER A 221 29.45 9.80 0.30
N ALA A 222 28.25 9.92 -0.26
CA ALA A 222 27.77 11.11 -0.94
C ALA A 222 27.21 12.19 0.03
N GLY A 223 27.34 12.00 1.35
CA GLY A 223 26.92 12.97 2.37
C GLY A 223 25.43 12.88 2.76
N ILE A 224 24.68 11.88 2.29
CA ILE A 224 23.29 11.64 2.69
C ILE A 224 23.27 11.03 4.10
N ARG A 225 22.54 11.63 5.02
CA ARG A 225 22.37 11.11 6.39
C ARG A 225 21.37 9.96 6.39
N VAL A 226 21.84 8.74 6.10
CA VAL A 226 21.03 7.52 5.95
C VAL A 226 20.08 7.30 7.14
N ASP A 227 20.58 7.38 8.38
CA ASP A 227 19.78 7.22 9.60
C ASP A 227 18.62 8.22 9.65
N ARG A 228 18.85 9.49 9.32
CA ARG A 228 17.80 10.52 9.33
C ARG A 228 16.74 10.23 8.26
N VAL A 229 17.15 9.82 7.07
CA VAL A 229 16.23 9.46 5.99
C VAL A 229 15.34 8.30 6.43
N LYS A 230 15.89 7.26 7.01
CA LYS A 230 15.12 6.11 7.51
C LYS A 230 14.13 6.53 8.61
N ILE A 231 14.58 7.30 9.62
CA ILE A 231 13.67 7.77 10.70
C ILE A 231 12.49 8.55 10.12
N ILE A 232 12.75 9.52 9.23
CA ILE A 232 11.71 10.34 8.61
C ILE A 232 10.74 9.44 7.81
N THR A 233 11.26 8.47 7.07
CA THR A 233 10.47 7.54 6.26
C THR A 233 9.50 6.73 7.13
N TYR A 234 9.97 6.16 8.24
CA TYR A 234 9.13 5.44 9.20
C TYR A 234 8.11 6.36 9.90
N THR A 235 8.50 7.59 10.21
CA THR A 235 7.60 8.59 10.81
C THR A 235 6.44 8.93 9.88
N ILE A 236 6.73 9.18 8.59
CA ILE A 236 5.70 9.45 7.57
C ILE A 236 4.82 8.21 7.37
N ALA A 237 5.40 7.01 7.35
CA ALA A 237 4.64 5.77 7.25
C ALA A 237 3.65 5.61 8.42
N GLY A 238 4.09 5.89 9.65
CA GLY A 238 3.22 5.91 10.83
C GLY A 238 2.10 6.96 10.73
N PHE A 239 2.40 8.16 10.24
CA PHE A 239 1.41 9.22 10.02
C PHE A 239 0.32 8.78 9.03
N ILE A 240 0.70 8.19 7.90
CA ILE A 240 -0.25 7.67 6.90
C ILE A 240 -1.08 6.52 7.50
N ALA A 241 -0.46 5.62 8.25
CA ALA A 241 -1.15 4.52 8.93
C ALA A 241 -2.20 5.05 9.92
N GLY A 242 -1.88 6.11 10.68
CA GLY A 242 -2.82 6.74 11.61
C GLY A 242 -4.04 7.33 10.91
N ILE A 243 -3.86 8.03 9.80
CA ILE A 243 -4.98 8.52 8.97
C ILE A 243 -5.79 7.33 8.45
N GLY A 244 -5.13 6.29 7.91
CA GLY A 244 -5.80 5.07 7.45
C GLY A 244 -6.62 4.40 8.55
N GLY A 245 -6.13 4.41 9.79
CA GLY A 245 -6.82 3.87 10.97
C GLY A 245 -8.09 4.64 11.31
N PHE A 246 -8.01 5.97 11.31
CA PHE A 246 -9.18 6.81 11.50
C PHE A 246 -10.24 6.58 10.39
N LEU A 247 -9.81 6.53 9.13
CA LEU A 247 -10.71 6.28 8.01
C LEU A 247 -11.39 4.91 8.10
N LEU A 248 -10.64 3.87 8.49
CA LEU A 248 -11.19 2.53 8.67
C LEU A 248 -12.23 2.50 9.80
N ALA A 249 -11.93 3.11 10.96
CA ALA A 249 -12.84 3.19 12.09
C ALA A 249 -14.10 4.01 11.75
N SER A 250 -13.93 5.13 11.06
CA SER A 250 -15.03 5.99 10.59
C SER A 250 -15.93 5.28 9.59
N TRP A 251 -15.37 4.49 8.67
CA TRP A 251 -16.14 3.72 7.71
C TRP A 251 -16.89 2.53 8.32
N GLN A 252 -16.21 1.76 9.17
CA GLN A 252 -16.80 0.59 9.82
C GLN A 252 -17.74 0.96 10.98
N MET A 253 -17.74 2.21 11.45
CA MET A 253 -18.46 2.69 12.64
C MET A 253 -18.14 1.87 13.89
N ALA A 254 -17.05 1.16 13.88
CA ALA A 254 -16.63 0.24 14.94
C ALA A 254 -15.12 -0.03 14.89
N ILE A 255 -14.56 -0.48 16.01
CA ILE A 255 -13.19 -0.96 16.09
C ILE A 255 -13.19 -2.35 16.70
N THR A 256 -12.71 -3.32 15.94
CA THR A 256 -12.58 -4.70 16.40
C THR A 256 -11.28 -4.90 17.18
N SER A 257 -11.25 -5.89 18.07
CA SER A 257 -10.08 -6.22 18.89
C SER A 257 -8.87 -6.72 18.09
N ASN A 258 -9.04 -7.03 16.81
CA ASN A 258 -7.99 -7.44 15.87
C ASN A 258 -7.92 -6.53 14.64
N GLN A 259 -8.35 -5.26 14.80
CA GLN A 259 -8.37 -4.25 13.72
C GLN A 259 -7.03 -4.18 13.00
N GLY A 260 -7.05 -4.19 11.67
CA GLY A 260 -5.86 -4.11 10.84
C GLY A 260 -5.19 -5.45 10.53
N SER A 261 -5.37 -6.49 11.35
CA SER A 261 -4.65 -7.78 11.17
C SER A 261 -4.92 -8.44 9.81
N SER A 262 -6.14 -8.37 9.31
CA SER A 262 -6.52 -8.91 8.00
C SER A 262 -5.85 -8.22 6.82
N TYR A 263 -5.35 -6.99 7.02
CA TYR A 263 -4.70 -6.22 5.96
C TYR A 263 -3.21 -6.51 5.82
N LEU A 264 -2.57 -7.24 6.75
CA LEU A 264 -1.10 -7.39 6.79
C LEU A 264 -0.52 -7.83 5.43
N LEU A 265 -1.01 -8.94 4.91
CA LEU A 265 -0.51 -9.48 3.64
C LEU A 265 -0.85 -8.60 2.45
N TYR A 266 -2.06 -8.07 2.41
CA TYR A 266 -2.52 -7.20 1.31
C TYR A 266 -1.78 -5.86 1.29
N ALA A 267 -1.49 -5.28 2.46
CA ALA A 267 -0.75 -4.02 2.57
C ALA A 267 0.70 -4.15 2.07
N ILE A 268 1.33 -5.31 2.26
CA ILE A 268 2.66 -5.62 1.75
C ILE A 268 2.61 -5.95 0.26
N ALA A 269 1.63 -6.75 -0.15
CA ALA A 269 1.51 -7.20 -1.54
C ALA A 269 1.16 -6.06 -2.50
N ALA A 270 0.28 -5.13 -2.11
CA ALA A 270 -0.17 -4.05 -2.97
C ALA A 270 0.99 -3.22 -3.57
N PRO A 271 1.93 -2.67 -2.80
CA PRO A 271 3.05 -1.93 -3.37
C PRO A 271 4.00 -2.83 -4.18
N ILE A 272 4.24 -4.09 -3.77
CA ILE A 272 5.13 -5.01 -4.49
C ILE A 272 4.53 -5.35 -5.87
N ILE A 273 3.26 -5.72 -5.94
CA ILE A 273 2.52 -5.93 -7.19
C ILE A 273 2.56 -4.66 -8.04
N GLY A 274 2.44 -3.48 -7.41
CA GLY A 274 2.57 -2.18 -8.04
C GLY A 274 3.98 -1.81 -8.50
N GLY A 275 4.98 -2.70 -8.31
CA GLY A 275 6.36 -2.54 -8.78
C GLY A 275 7.28 -1.79 -7.82
N VAL A 276 6.92 -1.67 -6.54
CA VAL A 276 7.85 -1.26 -5.49
C VAL A 276 8.78 -2.43 -5.18
N SER A 277 10.09 -2.21 -5.30
CA SER A 277 11.09 -3.24 -5.06
C SER A 277 11.26 -3.54 -3.57
N VAL A 278 11.22 -4.80 -3.20
CA VAL A 278 11.55 -5.26 -1.84
C VAL A 278 13.02 -4.98 -1.48
N PHE A 279 13.88 -4.89 -2.49
CA PHE A 279 15.30 -4.57 -2.31
C PHE A 279 15.59 -3.07 -2.24
N GLY A 280 14.54 -2.23 -2.30
CA GLY A 280 14.64 -0.78 -2.21
C GLY A 280 15.01 -0.05 -3.51
N GLY A 281 15.02 1.27 -3.46
CA GLY A 281 15.51 2.16 -4.51
C GLY A 281 14.63 2.27 -5.76
N ARG A 282 13.51 1.53 -5.87
CA ARG A 282 12.63 1.51 -7.04
C ARG A 282 11.17 1.41 -6.61
N GLY A 283 10.31 2.18 -7.26
CA GLY A 283 8.85 2.17 -7.05
C GLY A 283 8.25 3.52 -7.44
N ASN A 284 6.96 3.54 -7.67
CA ASN A 284 6.22 4.78 -7.93
C ASN A 284 4.79 4.70 -7.38
N VAL A 285 4.21 5.86 -7.12
CA VAL A 285 2.89 6.01 -6.50
C VAL A 285 1.76 5.47 -7.40
N ILE A 286 1.89 5.62 -8.71
CA ILE A 286 0.89 5.14 -9.68
C ILE A 286 0.86 3.61 -9.69
N GLY A 287 2.02 2.97 -9.62
CA GLY A 287 2.11 1.53 -9.47
C GLY A 287 1.47 1.04 -8.18
N ILE A 288 1.72 1.72 -7.04
CA ILE A 288 1.08 1.38 -5.76
C ILE A 288 -0.44 1.42 -5.90
N LEU A 289 -0.99 2.47 -6.52
CA LEU A 289 -2.43 2.57 -6.78
C LEU A 289 -2.92 1.39 -7.64
N GLY A 290 -2.19 1.01 -8.68
CA GLY A 290 -2.52 -0.15 -9.52
C GLY A 290 -2.60 -1.45 -8.72
N GLY A 291 -1.62 -1.74 -7.87
CA GLY A 291 -1.61 -2.91 -7.00
C GLY A 291 -2.74 -2.90 -5.97
N VAL A 292 -3.04 -1.74 -5.38
CA VAL A 292 -4.17 -1.54 -4.45
C VAL A 292 -5.50 -1.85 -5.15
N LEU A 293 -5.74 -1.24 -6.31
CA LEU A 293 -6.98 -1.45 -7.07
C LEU A 293 -7.11 -2.92 -7.50
N LEU A 294 -6.02 -3.53 -7.96
CA LEU A 294 -6.02 -4.93 -8.37
C LEU A 294 -6.47 -5.85 -7.22
N LEU A 295 -5.84 -5.72 -6.05
CA LEU A 295 -6.17 -6.54 -4.88
C LEU A 295 -7.58 -6.26 -4.36
N THR A 296 -8.02 -5.00 -4.34
CA THR A 296 -9.36 -4.65 -3.91
C THR A 296 -10.42 -5.21 -4.87
N VAL A 297 -10.21 -5.10 -6.18
CA VAL A 297 -11.11 -5.67 -7.19
C VAL A 297 -11.24 -7.19 -7.03
N ILE A 298 -10.14 -7.88 -6.73
CA ILE A 298 -10.18 -9.32 -6.47
C ILE A 298 -10.98 -9.63 -5.21
N GLN A 299 -10.72 -8.93 -4.10
CA GLN A 299 -11.42 -9.17 -2.83
C GLN A 299 -12.93 -8.95 -2.98
N VAL A 300 -13.32 -7.82 -3.55
CA VAL A 300 -14.74 -7.48 -3.75
C VAL A 300 -15.38 -8.38 -4.80
N GLY A 301 -14.66 -8.68 -5.90
CA GLY A 301 -15.16 -9.58 -6.95
C GLY A 301 -15.43 -10.99 -6.42
N LEU A 302 -14.51 -11.56 -5.64
CA LEU A 302 -14.69 -12.88 -5.01
C LEU A 302 -15.83 -12.86 -3.99
N ALA A 303 -15.99 -11.78 -3.22
CA ALA A 303 -17.09 -11.64 -2.28
C ALA A 303 -18.45 -11.58 -2.98
N ILE A 304 -18.57 -10.85 -4.10
CA ILE A 304 -19.81 -10.75 -4.90
C ILE A 304 -20.22 -12.08 -5.54
N VAL A 305 -19.26 -12.92 -5.91
CA VAL A 305 -19.56 -14.27 -6.42
C VAL A 305 -19.71 -15.30 -5.29
N ASN A 306 -19.86 -14.84 -4.04
CA ASN A 306 -20.07 -15.63 -2.84
C ASN A 306 -18.97 -16.66 -2.53
N VAL A 307 -17.72 -16.35 -2.88
CA VAL A 307 -16.57 -17.13 -2.43
C VAL A 307 -16.40 -16.92 -0.91
N PRO A 308 -16.39 -18.02 -0.11
CA PRO A 308 -16.20 -17.90 1.33
C PRO A 308 -14.90 -17.16 1.70
N SER A 309 -14.94 -16.34 2.75
CA SER A 309 -13.85 -15.45 3.14
C SER A 309 -12.50 -16.15 3.40
N PHE A 310 -12.53 -17.40 3.85
CA PHE A 310 -11.32 -18.19 4.05
C PHE A 310 -10.60 -18.54 2.73
N TYR A 311 -11.34 -18.74 1.61
CA TYR A 311 -10.71 -18.89 0.30
C TYR A 311 -10.17 -17.58 -0.26
N VAL A 312 -10.80 -16.44 0.08
CA VAL A 312 -10.29 -15.12 -0.33
C VAL A 312 -8.88 -14.88 0.23
N GLY A 313 -8.66 -15.26 1.51
CA GLY A 313 -7.33 -15.22 2.13
C GLY A 313 -6.31 -16.12 1.43
N MET A 314 -6.69 -17.35 1.08
CA MET A 314 -5.84 -18.30 0.36
C MET A 314 -5.46 -17.77 -1.03
N ILE A 315 -6.44 -17.28 -1.78
CA ILE A 315 -6.22 -16.69 -3.12
C ILE A 315 -5.29 -15.47 -3.01
N GLY A 316 -5.49 -14.61 -1.99
CA GLY A 316 -4.59 -13.50 -1.68
C GLY A 316 -3.14 -13.96 -1.47
N GLY A 317 -2.93 -15.02 -0.68
CA GLY A 317 -1.59 -15.60 -0.46
C GLY A 317 -0.93 -16.11 -1.76
N VAL A 318 -1.68 -16.82 -2.60
CA VAL A 318 -1.20 -17.29 -3.91
C VAL A 318 -0.82 -16.11 -4.82
N MET A 319 -1.62 -15.04 -4.82
CA MET A 319 -1.33 -13.85 -5.62
C MET A 319 -0.06 -13.13 -5.15
N ILE A 320 0.17 -13.03 -3.85
CA ILE A 320 1.40 -12.48 -3.29
C ILE A 320 2.60 -13.31 -3.75
N PHE A 321 2.50 -14.66 -3.66
CA PHE A 321 3.56 -15.55 -4.11
C PHE A 321 3.89 -15.33 -5.60
N ILE A 322 2.87 -15.27 -6.46
CA ILE A 322 3.03 -15.02 -7.90
C ILE A 322 3.68 -13.64 -8.14
N ALA A 323 3.22 -12.60 -7.42
CA ALA A 323 3.77 -11.26 -7.57
C ALA A 323 5.25 -11.18 -7.20
N VAL A 324 5.63 -11.76 -6.07
CA VAL A 324 7.02 -11.81 -5.60
C VAL A 324 7.89 -12.65 -6.55
N ALA A 325 7.36 -13.76 -7.07
CA ALA A 325 8.06 -14.59 -8.05
C ALA A 325 8.32 -13.82 -9.36
N ILE A 326 7.32 -13.05 -9.84
CA ILE A 326 7.47 -12.21 -11.05
C ILE A 326 8.51 -11.11 -10.80
N ASP A 327 8.48 -10.44 -9.63
CA ASP A 327 9.47 -9.40 -9.30
C ASP A 327 10.89 -9.99 -9.24
N ALA A 328 11.08 -11.14 -8.63
CA ALA A 328 12.36 -11.84 -8.58
C ALA A 328 12.90 -12.20 -9.98
N ILE A 329 12.03 -12.68 -10.88
CA ILE A 329 12.37 -12.96 -12.28
C ILE A 329 12.74 -11.66 -13.02
N ARG A 330 11.94 -10.59 -12.81
CA ARG A 330 12.21 -9.28 -13.43
C ARG A 330 13.58 -8.74 -13.05
N VAL A 331 13.92 -8.77 -11.75
CA VAL A 331 15.22 -8.32 -11.25
C VAL A 331 16.36 -9.15 -11.85
N ARG A 332 16.17 -10.47 -11.99
CA ARG A 332 17.22 -11.38 -12.48
C ARG A 332 17.51 -11.25 -14.00
N TYR A 333 16.47 -10.98 -14.81
CA TYR A 333 16.60 -11.04 -16.27
C TYR A 333 16.50 -9.69 -16.98
N PHE A 334 16.04 -8.63 -16.31
CA PHE A 334 15.76 -7.33 -16.93
C PHE A 334 16.32 -6.13 -16.15
N ALA A 335 16.98 -6.33 -15.02
CA ALA A 335 17.76 -5.31 -14.30
C ALA A 335 19.24 -5.45 -14.61
#